data_3732c1b2523ac6ececc119ed7cfdf929
#
_entry.id   3732c1b2523ac6ececc119ed7cfdf929
#
_cell.length_a   1.000
_cell.length_b   1.000
_cell.length_c   1.000
_cell.angle_alpha   90.00
_cell.angle_beta   90.00
_cell.angle_gamma   90.00
#
_symmetry.space_group_name_H-M   'P 1'
#
loop_
_entity.id
_entity.type
_entity.pdbx_description
1 polymer ?
#
loop_
_entity_poly.entity_id
_entity_poly.type
_entity_poly.pdbx_seq_one_letter_code
_entity_poly.pdbx_strand_id
1 'polypeptide(L)'
;EKGVLWWDIRSTLEEKNPSYVLLENVDRLLKSPASQRGRDFGIILKCFDELDYNVQWRVINAAEYGKPQKRRRTFIFAYKRDLAYATTNDNFFDVMFPCIYTGPLRTSDINPLNVSEISDHYTFQFEKSGNMVNGIITSQDINTPGIEGNTRTLGSLLVPAPDNSFDIENETPWIEAKGAKKKERTTKEGY
;
A
#
# COMPACT_ATOMS: atom_id res chain seq x y z
N GLU A 1 -17.13 -1.06 11.66
CA GLU A 1 -17.04 0.12 10.79
C GLU A 1 -15.59 0.26 10.30
N LYS A 2 -15.35 -0.22 9.08
CA LYS A 2 -14.03 -0.10 8.44
C LYS A 2 -14.02 1.18 7.63
N GLY A 3 -13.05 2.07 7.85
CA GLY A 3 -12.91 3.32 7.10
C GLY A 3 -13.00 4.62 7.94
N VAL A 4 -13.36 4.52 9.21
CA VAL A 4 -13.48 5.69 10.12
C VAL A 4 -12.14 6.42 10.28
N LEU A 5 -11.04 5.68 10.38
CA LEU A 5 -9.70 6.24 10.61
C LEU A 5 -9.25 7.25 9.53
N TRP A 6 -9.73 7.12 8.30
CA TRP A 6 -9.37 8.09 7.26
C TRP A 6 -9.87 9.50 7.59
N TRP A 7 -11.06 9.63 8.14
CA TRP A 7 -11.62 10.94 8.48
C TRP A 7 -10.86 11.62 9.61
N ASP A 8 -10.37 10.86 10.59
CA ASP A 8 -9.49 11.37 11.64
C ASP A 8 -8.14 11.85 11.07
N ILE A 9 -7.58 11.10 10.10
CA ILE A 9 -6.39 11.52 9.37
C ILE A 9 -6.67 12.82 8.60
N ARG A 10 -7.77 12.90 7.86
CA ARG A 10 -8.16 14.10 7.13
C ARG A 10 -8.27 15.32 8.05
N SER A 11 -8.98 15.20 9.15
CA SER A 11 -9.12 16.29 10.14
C SER A 11 -7.76 16.74 10.69
N THR A 12 -6.83 15.78 10.92
CA THR A 12 -5.47 16.10 11.34
C THR A 12 -4.70 16.85 10.27
N LEU A 13 -4.85 16.47 9.00
CA LEU A 13 -4.21 17.18 7.87
C LEU A 13 -4.76 18.60 7.70
N GLU A 14 -6.06 18.80 7.87
CA GLU A 14 -6.71 20.11 7.85
C GLU A 14 -6.18 21.02 8.97
N GLU A 15 -6.08 20.49 10.19
CA GLU A 15 -5.62 21.26 11.36
C GLU A 15 -4.12 21.56 11.33
N LYS A 16 -3.29 20.56 11.02
CA LYS A 16 -1.82 20.68 11.13
C LYS A 16 -1.14 21.13 9.84
N ASN A 17 -1.82 21.00 8.71
CA ASN A 17 -1.37 21.42 7.38
C ASN A 17 0.10 21.06 7.07
N PRO A 18 0.52 19.79 7.25
CA PRO A 18 1.92 19.39 7.09
C PRO A 18 2.37 19.51 5.63
N SER A 19 3.62 19.87 5.41
CA SER A 19 4.22 19.95 4.06
C SER A 19 4.29 18.59 3.36
N TYR A 20 4.54 17.52 4.13
CA TYR A 20 4.69 16.15 3.64
C TYR A 20 3.90 15.19 4.50
N VAL A 21 3.35 14.16 3.86
CA VAL A 21 2.58 13.08 4.50
C VAL A 21 3.05 11.74 3.98
N LEU A 22 3.32 10.81 4.85
CA LEU A 22 3.59 9.42 4.48
C LEU A 22 2.65 8.49 5.23
N LEU A 23 1.86 7.73 4.48
CA LEU A 23 0.91 6.76 5.02
C LEU A 23 1.24 5.35 4.55
N GLU A 24 0.85 4.36 5.34
CA GLU A 24 0.94 2.94 5.00
C GLU A 24 -0.43 2.29 5.14
N ASN A 25 -0.79 1.43 4.19
CA ASN A 25 -2.01 0.65 4.25
C ASN A 25 -1.82 -0.71 3.57
N VAL A 26 -2.79 -1.59 3.71
CA VAL A 26 -2.82 -2.86 2.98
C VAL A 26 -3.00 -2.63 1.48
N ASP A 27 -2.44 -3.50 0.64
CA ASP A 27 -2.54 -3.41 -0.82
C ASP A 27 -3.99 -3.50 -1.36
N ARG A 28 -4.89 -4.06 -0.58
CA ARG A 28 -6.33 -4.13 -0.90
C ARG A 28 -7.02 -2.78 -0.96
N LEU A 29 -6.47 -1.74 -0.32
CA LEU A 29 -7.02 -0.38 -0.38
C LEU A 29 -7.26 0.08 -1.82
N LEU A 30 -6.33 -0.22 -2.73
CA LEU A 30 -6.42 0.15 -4.15
C LEU A 30 -7.61 -0.51 -4.88
N LYS A 31 -8.24 -1.52 -4.28
CA LYS A 31 -9.33 -2.31 -4.87
C LYS A 31 -10.59 -2.31 -4.02
N SER A 32 -10.64 -1.49 -2.99
CA SER A 32 -11.75 -1.42 -2.02
C SER A 32 -12.80 -0.40 -2.47
N PRO A 33 -14.09 -0.69 -2.25
CA PRO A 33 -14.64 -2.00 -1.94
C PRO A 33 -14.78 -2.91 -3.18
N ALA A 34 -15.07 -4.18 -2.97
CA ALA A 34 -15.21 -5.12 -4.10
C ALA A 34 -16.37 -4.78 -5.03
N SER A 35 -17.46 -4.19 -4.50
CA SER A 35 -18.66 -3.77 -5.25
C SER A 35 -18.45 -2.50 -6.08
N GLN A 36 -17.47 -1.66 -5.71
CA GLN A 36 -17.16 -0.39 -6.38
C GLN A 36 -15.66 -0.16 -6.34
N ARG A 37 -14.97 -0.89 -7.21
CA ARG A 37 -13.51 -1.02 -7.18
C ARG A 37 -12.81 0.33 -7.29
N GLY A 38 -11.94 0.62 -6.32
CA GLY A 38 -11.13 1.83 -6.27
C GLY A 38 -11.79 3.03 -5.59
N ARG A 39 -13.09 2.95 -5.23
CA ARG A 39 -13.81 4.02 -4.58
C ARG A 39 -13.10 4.56 -3.34
N ASP A 40 -12.74 3.69 -2.43
CA ASP A 40 -12.18 4.10 -1.13
C ASP A 40 -10.84 4.84 -1.30
N PHE A 41 -10.02 4.39 -2.24
CA PHE A 41 -8.77 5.10 -2.56
C PHE A 41 -9.02 6.39 -3.35
N GLY A 42 -10.02 6.41 -4.22
CA GLY A 42 -10.47 7.62 -4.93
C GLY A 42 -10.92 8.72 -3.96
N ILE A 43 -11.68 8.37 -2.90
CA ILE A 43 -12.06 9.30 -1.82
C ILE A 43 -10.83 9.88 -1.12
N ILE A 44 -9.84 9.03 -0.79
CA ILE A 44 -8.59 9.47 -0.17
C ILE A 44 -7.86 10.48 -1.07
N LEU A 45 -7.73 10.16 -2.36
CA LEU A 45 -7.09 11.07 -3.32
C LEU A 45 -7.85 12.38 -3.46
N LYS A 46 -9.19 12.34 -3.52
CA LYS A 46 -10.00 13.57 -3.59
C LYS A 46 -9.85 14.44 -2.35
N CYS A 47 -9.81 13.85 -1.17
CA CYS A 47 -9.53 14.59 0.07
C CYS A 47 -8.14 15.24 0.05
N PHE A 48 -7.11 14.57 -0.47
CA PHE A 48 -5.80 15.18 -0.66
C PHE A 48 -5.82 16.32 -1.68
N ASP A 49 -6.57 16.16 -2.77
CA ASP A 49 -6.75 17.19 -3.80
C ASP A 49 -7.39 18.45 -3.22
N GLU A 50 -8.47 18.31 -2.43
CA GLU A 50 -9.15 19.40 -1.72
C GLU A 50 -8.27 20.12 -0.68
N LEU A 51 -7.23 19.45 -0.20
CA LEU A 51 -6.26 20.00 0.75
C LEU A 51 -4.96 20.47 0.09
N ASP A 52 -4.94 20.65 -1.24
CA ASP A 52 -3.80 21.13 -2.02
C ASP A 52 -2.56 20.23 -1.98
N TYR A 53 -2.76 18.91 -1.90
CA TYR A 53 -1.68 17.93 -2.01
C TYR A 53 -1.63 17.28 -3.39
N ASN A 54 -0.44 17.08 -3.91
CA ASN A 54 -0.15 16.04 -4.88
C ASN A 54 0.20 14.75 -4.15
N VAL A 55 -0.05 13.60 -4.79
CA VAL A 55 0.11 12.28 -4.18
C VAL A 55 0.88 11.34 -5.10
N GLN A 56 1.72 10.52 -4.53
CA GLN A 56 2.35 9.36 -5.17
C GLN A 56 2.07 8.12 -4.34
N TRP A 57 1.89 6.96 -4.97
CA TRP A 57 1.74 5.70 -4.23
C TRP A 57 2.51 4.57 -4.88
N ARG A 58 2.89 3.61 -4.05
CA ARG A 58 3.57 2.39 -4.47
C ARG A 58 3.17 1.22 -3.59
N VAL A 59 2.83 0.09 -4.23
CA VAL A 59 2.75 -1.20 -3.54
C VAL A 59 4.15 -1.80 -3.47
N ILE A 60 4.63 -1.99 -2.25
CA ILE A 60 5.96 -2.56 -1.97
C ILE A 60 5.76 -3.91 -1.29
N ASN A 61 6.41 -4.94 -1.80
CA ASN A 61 6.50 -6.25 -1.18
C ASN A 61 7.91 -6.45 -0.62
N ALA A 62 8.04 -6.58 0.68
CA ALA A 62 9.33 -6.72 1.35
C ALA A 62 10.20 -7.85 0.78
N ALA A 63 9.59 -8.95 0.33
CA ALA A 63 10.30 -10.08 -0.26
C ALA A 63 11.00 -9.73 -1.58
N GLU A 64 10.45 -8.78 -2.35
CA GLU A 64 11.01 -8.32 -3.63
C GLU A 64 12.25 -7.44 -3.43
N TYR A 65 12.48 -6.99 -2.19
CA TYR A 65 13.65 -6.20 -1.78
C TYR A 65 14.55 -6.96 -0.79
N GLY A 66 14.63 -8.28 -0.95
CA GLY A 66 15.58 -9.14 -0.23
C GLY A 66 15.26 -9.39 1.23
N LYS A 67 14.04 -9.09 1.70
CA LYS A 67 13.62 -9.38 3.07
C LYS A 67 12.93 -10.74 3.17
N PRO A 68 13.15 -11.52 4.22
CA PRO A 68 12.55 -12.85 4.41
C PRO A 68 11.09 -12.78 4.87
N GLN A 69 10.33 -11.85 4.28
CA GLN A 69 8.94 -11.60 4.62
C GLN A 69 8.13 -11.23 3.38
N LYS A 70 7.14 -12.03 3.04
CA LYS A 70 6.17 -11.69 1.99
C LYS A 70 5.10 -10.76 2.57
N ARG A 71 5.39 -9.46 2.55
CA ARG A 71 4.51 -8.41 3.10
C ARG A 71 4.30 -7.31 2.06
N ARG A 72 3.10 -7.28 1.49
CA ARG A 72 2.69 -6.22 0.56
C ARG A 72 2.01 -5.09 1.32
N ARG A 73 2.43 -3.85 1.04
CA ARG A 73 1.83 -2.65 1.59
C ARG A 73 1.77 -1.57 0.53
N THR A 74 0.69 -0.79 0.55
CA THR A 74 0.60 0.44 -0.20
C THR A 74 1.18 1.56 0.64
N PHE A 75 2.24 2.17 0.16
CA PHE A 75 2.76 3.42 0.71
C PHE A 75 2.20 4.57 -0.11
N ILE A 76 1.79 5.64 0.58
CA ILE A 76 1.20 6.84 0.00
C ILE A 76 2.03 8.00 0.48
N PHE A 77 2.67 8.72 -0.44
CA PHE A 77 3.44 9.91 -0.18
C PHE A 77 2.70 11.11 -0.76
N ALA A 78 2.31 12.05 0.09
CA ALA A 78 1.65 13.28 -0.33
C ALA A 78 2.51 14.48 0.05
N TYR A 79 2.47 15.53 -0.78
CA TYR A 79 3.23 16.75 -0.60
C TYR A 79 2.43 17.95 -1.11
N LYS A 80 2.59 19.10 -0.45
CA LYS A 80 1.91 20.32 -0.82
C LYS A 80 2.34 20.80 -2.20
N ARG A 81 1.39 21.38 -2.94
CA ARG A 81 1.60 21.84 -4.33
C ARG A 81 2.52 23.06 -4.44
N ASP A 82 2.64 23.85 -3.40
CA ASP A 82 3.50 25.05 -3.32
C ASP A 82 4.96 24.74 -3.00
N LEU A 83 5.30 23.48 -2.73
CA LEU A 83 6.68 23.09 -2.44
C LEU A 83 7.52 23.01 -3.71
N ALA A 84 8.82 23.31 -3.59
CA ALA A 84 9.79 23.13 -4.68
C ALA A 84 9.79 21.70 -5.24
N TYR A 85 9.56 20.69 -4.40
CA TYR A 85 9.42 19.30 -4.82
C TYR A 85 8.29 19.09 -5.84
N ALA A 86 7.19 19.86 -5.75
CA ALA A 86 6.06 19.73 -6.67
C ALA A 86 6.41 20.17 -8.11
N THR A 87 7.50 20.92 -8.28
CA THR A 87 8.00 21.35 -9.60
C THR A 87 8.96 20.37 -10.23
N THR A 88 9.43 19.37 -9.48
CA THR A 88 10.26 18.28 -10.02
C THR A 88 9.35 17.21 -10.65
N ASN A 89 9.89 16.49 -11.63
CA ASN A 89 9.21 15.31 -12.17
C ASN A 89 9.63 14.04 -11.44
N ASP A 90 10.26 14.18 -10.26
CA ASP A 90 10.79 13.05 -9.51
C ASP A 90 9.65 12.25 -8.87
N ASN A 91 9.76 10.94 -8.96
CA ASN A 91 8.91 10.05 -8.18
C ASN A 91 9.72 9.57 -6.97
N PHE A 92 9.25 9.95 -5.77
CA PHE A 92 9.88 9.55 -4.51
C PHE A 92 10.15 8.04 -4.43
N PHE A 93 9.19 7.23 -4.89
CA PHE A 93 9.32 5.78 -4.82
C PHE A 93 10.28 5.22 -5.86
N ASP A 94 10.45 5.85 -7.02
CA ASP A 94 11.38 5.37 -8.06
C ASP A 94 12.84 5.49 -7.61
N VAL A 95 13.15 6.53 -6.84
CA VAL A 95 14.48 6.73 -6.25
C VAL A 95 14.77 5.69 -5.17
N MET A 96 13.78 5.42 -4.31
CA MET A 96 13.96 4.54 -3.14
C MET A 96 13.76 3.06 -3.46
N PHE A 97 12.89 2.76 -4.43
CA PHE A 97 12.46 1.41 -4.77
C PHE A 97 12.40 1.25 -6.29
N PRO A 98 13.54 1.03 -6.95
CA PRO A 98 13.60 0.87 -8.40
C PRO A 98 12.64 -0.19 -8.91
N CYS A 99 11.96 0.10 -10.01
CA CYS A 99 11.02 -0.81 -10.64
C CYS A 99 11.02 -0.66 -12.16
N ILE A 100 10.35 -1.59 -12.83
CA ILE A 100 10.08 -1.52 -14.26
C ILE A 100 8.56 -1.33 -14.43
N TYR A 101 8.16 -0.26 -15.09
CA TYR A 101 6.76 0.00 -15.42
C TYR A 101 6.28 -0.97 -16.49
N THR A 102 5.10 -1.56 -16.29
CA THR A 102 4.53 -2.59 -17.17
C THR A 102 3.03 -2.37 -17.37
N GLY A 103 2.52 -2.89 -18.48
CA GLY A 103 1.10 -2.75 -18.81
C GLY A 103 0.69 -1.33 -19.22
N PRO A 104 -0.61 -1.11 -19.45
CA PRO A 104 -1.12 0.16 -19.92
C PRO A 104 -1.10 1.23 -18.82
N LEU A 105 -0.76 2.45 -19.21
CA LEU A 105 -0.99 3.63 -18.38
C LEU A 105 -2.49 3.92 -18.32
N ARG A 106 -3.01 4.10 -17.11
CA ARG A 106 -4.40 4.47 -16.85
C ARG A 106 -4.46 5.90 -16.33
N THR A 107 -5.47 6.66 -16.76
CA THR A 107 -5.65 8.04 -16.34
C THR A 107 -7.08 8.28 -15.89
N SER A 108 -7.25 9.21 -14.95
CA SER A 108 -8.55 9.69 -14.49
C SER A 108 -8.42 11.13 -14.01
N ASP A 109 -9.42 11.94 -14.26
CA ASP A 109 -9.52 13.31 -13.74
C ASP A 109 -10.59 13.34 -12.66
N ILE A 110 -10.18 13.69 -11.43
CA ILE A 110 -11.10 13.81 -10.29
C ILE A 110 -11.48 15.27 -9.96
N ASN A 111 -10.96 16.25 -10.71
CA ASN A 111 -11.26 17.66 -10.47
C ASN A 111 -12.75 17.99 -10.54
N PRO A 112 -13.52 17.49 -11.52
CA PRO A 112 -14.92 17.82 -11.62
C PRO A 112 -15.80 17.15 -10.56
N LEU A 113 -15.26 16.18 -9.80
CA LEU A 113 -16.01 15.38 -8.83
C LEU A 113 -15.82 15.91 -7.41
N ASN A 114 -16.85 15.82 -6.60
CA ASN A 114 -16.76 15.96 -5.16
C ASN A 114 -16.70 14.59 -4.46
N VAL A 115 -16.46 14.57 -3.14
CA VAL A 115 -16.34 13.34 -2.36
C VAL A 115 -17.61 12.47 -2.43
N SER A 116 -18.80 13.10 -2.47
CA SER A 116 -20.06 12.35 -2.56
C SER A 116 -20.19 11.65 -3.90
N GLU A 117 -19.90 12.34 -5.01
CA GLU A 117 -19.93 11.74 -6.34
C GLU A 117 -18.94 10.60 -6.50
N ILE A 118 -17.74 10.74 -5.93
CA ILE A 118 -16.77 9.63 -5.88
C ILE A 118 -17.31 8.47 -5.06
N SER A 119 -17.95 8.75 -3.92
CA SER A 119 -18.55 7.70 -3.09
C SER A 119 -19.65 6.93 -3.83
N ASP A 120 -20.44 7.60 -4.63
CA ASP A 120 -21.61 7.02 -5.25
C ASP A 120 -21.33 6.29 -6.57
N HIS A 121 -20.46 6.86 -7.41
CA HIS A 121 -20.34 6.42 -8.81
C HIS A 121 -18.91 6.12 -9.28
N TYR A 122 -17.88 6.53 -8.53
CA TYR A 122 -16.51 6.42 -9.01
C TYR A 122 -16.01 4.98 -8.98
N THR A 123 -15.48 4.53 -10.11
CA THR A 123 -14.72 3.28 -10.23
C THR A 123 -13.47 3.55 -11.03
N PHE A 124 -12.33 3.08 -10.54
CA PHE A 124 -11.06 3.16 -11.23
C PHE A 124 -10.17 2.00 -10.85
N GLN A 125 -9.46 1.47 -11.84
CA GLN A 125 -8.49 0.40 -11.58
C GLN A 125 -7.14 1.01 -11.24
N PHE A 126 -6.90 1.20 -9.94
CA PHE A 126 -5.59 1.58 -9.44
C PHE A 126 -4.63 0.39 -9.53
N GLU A 127 -3.48 0.63 -10.17
CA GLU A 127 -2.38 -0.32 -10.27
C GLU A 127 -1.38 -0.13 -9.13
N LYS A 128 -0.31 -0.93 -9.10
CA LYS A 128 0.66 -0.94 -8.00
C LYS A 128 1.44 0.37 -7.83
N SER A 129 1.51 1.18 -8.87
CA SER A 129 2.18 2.49 -8.85
C SER A 129 1.31 3.54 -9.50
N GLY A 130 1.47 4.79 -9.07
CA GLY A 130 0.84 5.93 -9.70
C GLY A 130 1.06 7.22 -8.94
N ASN A 131 0.49 8.27 -9.49
CA ASN A 131 0.46 9.59 -8.89
C ASN A 131 -0.87 10.31 -9.15
N MET A 132 -1.10 11.36 -8.39
CA MET A 132 -2.11 12.37 -8.63
C MET A 132 -1.43 13.74 -8.57
N VAL A 133 -1.47 14.47 -9.67
CA VAL A 133 -0.92 15.83 -9.78
C VAL A 133 -2.04 16.74 -10.20
N ASN A 134 -2.38 17.74 -9.38
CA ASN A 134 -3.46 18.68 -9.62
C ASN A 134 -4.78 17.99 -10.02
N GLY A 135 -5.17 16.95 -9.28
CA GLY A 135 -6.39 16.18 -9.51
C GLY A 135 -6.36 15.22 -10.70
N ILE A 136 -5.28 15.21 -11.48
CA ILE A 136 -5.09 14.24 -12.57
C ILE A 136 -4.35 13.02 -12.03
N ILE A 137 -5.02 11.88 -12.10
CA ILE A 137 -4.48 10.59 -11.66
C ILE A 137 -3.82 9.89 -12.84
N THR A 138 -2.63 9.36 -12.63
CA THR A 138 -2.00 8.37 -13.50
C THR A 138 -1.66 7.12 -12.71
N SER A 139 -1.87 5.94 -13.29
CA SER A 139 -1.62 4.67 -12.62
C SER A 139 -1.13 3.62 -13.60
N GLN A 140 -0.10 2.88 -13.21
CA GLN A 140 0.51 1.84 -14.03
C GLN A 140 1.01 0.69 -13.18
N ASP A 141 0.97 -0.52 -13.71
CA ASP A 141 1.54 -1.68 -13.04
C ASP A 141 3.07 -1.68 -13.11
N ILE A 142 3.68 -2.36 -12.18
CA ILE A 142 5.13 -2.44 -12.06
C ILE A 142 5.59 -3.86 -11.77
N ASN A 143 6.78 -4.17 -12.26
CA ASN A 143 7.58 -5.31 -11.83
C ASN A 143 8.82 -4.81 -11.10
N THR A 144 9.18 -5.48 -10.02
CA THR A 144 10.41 -5.21 -9.29
C THR A 144 11.54 -6.00 -9.95
N PRO A 145 12.64 -5.37 -10.35
CA PRO A 145 13.82 -6.12 -10.76
C PRO A 145 14.28 -6.96 -9.58
N GLY A 146 14.52 -8.24 -9.79
CA GLY A 146 15.01 -9.14 -8.76
C GLY A 146 16.32 -8.59 -8.17
N ILE A 147 16.46 -8.64 -6.86
CA ILE A 147 17.73 -8.32 -6.21
C ILE A 147 18.61 -9.55 -6.33
N GLU A 148 19.52 -9.56 -7.30
CA GLU A 148 20.51 -10.62 -7.43
C GLU A 148 21.40 -10.68 -6.18
N GLY A 149 21.52 -11.87 -5.60
CA GLY A 149 22.56 -12.19 -4.62
C GLY A 149 22.26 -11.90 -3.15
N ASN A 150 21.11 -11.32 -2.78
CA ASN A 150 20.85 -10.98 -1.37
C ASN A 150 19.44 -11.38 -0.87
N THR A 151 19.00 -12.57 -1.23
CA THR A 151 17.76 -13.14 -0.69
C THR A 151 18.02 -13.77 0.67
N ARG A 152 17.74 -13.02 1.73
CA ARG A 152 17.69 -13.61 3.07
C ARG A 152 16.47 -14.52 3.17
N THR A 153 16.69 -15.78 3.46
CA THR A 153 15.61 -16.73 3.77
C THR A 153 15.23 -16.64 5.24
N LEU A 154 14.03 -17.06 5.59
CA LEU A 154 13.65 -17.17 7.00
C LEU A 154 14.62 -18.04 7.78
N GLY A 155 15.05 -19.16 7.19
CA GLY A 155 16.04 -20.06 7.80
C GLY A 155 17.37 -19.40 8.14
N SER A 156 17.80 -18.37 7.38
CA SER A 156 19.04 -17.64 7.68
C SER A 156 18.95 -16.69 8.88
N LEU A 157 17.74 -16.48 9.41
CA LEU A 157 17.48 -15.64 10.58
C LEU A 157 17.16 -16.46 11.83
N LEU A 158 16.90 -17.76 11.66
CA LEU A 158 16.61 -18.63 12.79
C LEU A 158 17.89 -18.93 13.57
N VAL A 159 17.79 -18.89 14.89
CA VAL A 159 18.86 -19.35 15.77
C VAL A 159 18.94 -20.87 15.66
N PRO A 160 20.11 -21.46 15.35
CA PRO A 160 20.23 -22.91 15.12
C PRO A 160 19.81 -23.79 16.30
N ALA A 161 19.95 -23.30 17.52
CA ALA A 161 19.53 -23.96 18.75
C ALA A 161 18.96 -22.89 19.69
N PRO A 162 17.66 -22.56 19.60
CA PRO A 162 17.06 -21.64 20.54
C PRO A 162 17.06 -22.22 21.95
N ASP A 163 17.13 -21.37 22.95
CA ASP A 163 17.00 -21.75 24.35
C ASP A 163 15.59 -22.35 24.59
N ASN A 164 15.54 -23.45 25.36
CA ASN A 164 14.27 -24.12 25.68
C ASN A 164 13.29 -23.23 26.44
N SER A 165 13.73 -22.09 26.98
CA SER A 165 12.84 -21.10 27.59
C SER A 165 11.81 -20.49 26.62
N PHE A 166 12.05 -20.62 25.29
CA PHE A 166 11.11 -20.21 24.23
C PHE A 166 10.18 -21.35 23.79
N ASP A 167 10.35 -22.55 24.30
CA ASP A 167 9.47 -23.66 24.00
C ASP A 167 8.10 -23.44 24.66
N ILE A 168 7.05 -23.63 23.88
CA ILE A 168 5.69 -23.59 24.40
C ILE A 168 5.37 -24.97 24.94
N GLU A 169 5.06 -25.06 26.23
CA GLU A 169 4.59 -26.30 26.81
C GLU A 169 3.36 -26.83 26.06
N ASN A 170 3.37 -28.14 25.76
CA ASN A 170 2.36 -28.79 24.89
C ASN A 170 0.91 -28.70 25.40
N GLU A 171 0.67 -28.16 26.59
CA GLU A 171 -0.64 -28.07 27.23
C GLU A 171 -1.24 -26.65 27.27
N THR A 172 -0.75 -25.73 26.45
CA THR A 172 -1.26 -24.37 26.46
C THR A 172 -2.67 -24.31 25.82
N PRO A 173 -3.73 -23.89 26.56
CA PRO A 173 -5.13 -24.02 26.13
C PRO A 173 -5.51 -23.29 24.84
N TRP A 174 -4.69 -22.37 24.36
CA TRP A 174 -4.93 -21.63 23.12
C TRP A 174 -4.55 -22.41 21.83
N ILE A 175 -3.88 -23.57 21.95
CA ILE A 175 -3.62 -24.48 20.82
C ILE A 175 -4.92 -25.20 20.43
N GLU A 176 -5.85 -25.35 21.35
CA GLU A 176 -7.19 -25.93 21.16
C GLU A 176 -8.29 -24.89 20.90
N ALA A 177 -8.03 -23.83 20.16
CA ALA A 177 -9.11 -22.95 19.72
C ALA A 177 -10.12 -23.73 18.89
N LYS A 178 -11.22 -24.15 19.51
CA LYS A 178 -12.35 -24.85 18.86
C LYS A 178 -12.76 -24.04 17.63
N GLY A 179 -12.50 -24.61 16.43
CA GLY A 179 -12.89 -24.03 15.16
C GLY A 179 -11.77 -23.58 14.22
N ALA A 180 -10.50 -23.72 14.60
CA ALA A 180 -9.41 -23.60 13.64
C ALA A 180 -9.47 -24.82 12.68
N LYS A 181 -10.16 -24.68 11.56
CA LYS A 181 -10.06 -25.64 10.46
C LYS A 181 -8.58 -25.67 10.06
N LYS A 182 -7.87 -26.74 10.40
CA LYS A 182 -6.57 -27.08 9.81
C LYS A 182 -6.78 -27.11 8.28
N LYS A 183 -6.46 -26.04 7.60
CA LYS A 183 -6.26 -26.10 6.16
C LYS A 183 -4.95 -26.85 5.98
N GLU A 184 -5.03 -28.11 5.62
CA GLU A 184 -3.90 -28.80 5.02
C GLU A 184 -3.47 -27.97 3.81
N ARG A 185 -2.39 -27.23 3.97
CA ARG A 185 -1.68 -26.68 2.84
C ARG A 185 -0.97 -27.83 2.20
N THR A 186 -1.55 -28.41 1.17
CA THR A 186 -0.76 -29.15 0.18
C THR A 186 0.34 -28.19 -0.28
N THR A 187 1.55 -28.46 0.15
CA THR A 187 2.77 -27.86 -0.40
C THR A 187 2.78 -28.28 -1.86
N LYS A 188 2.36 -27.38 -2.76
CA LYS A 188 2.79 -27.46 -4.15
C LYS A 188 4.29 -27.22 -4.12
N GLU A 189 5.02 -28.26 -4.41
CA GLU A 189 6.45 -28.21 -4.65
C GLU A 189 6.70 -27.17 -5.77
N GLY A 190 7.66 -26.30 -5.55
CA GLY A 190 8.14 -25.33 -6.51
C GLY A 190 7.78 -23.89 -6.13
N TYR A 191 8.61 -23.32 -5.28
CA TYR A 191 9.24 -21.98 -5.35
C TYR A 191 10.22 -21.84 -4.18
#